data_c1a6a479752aded040341333fd532444
#
_entry.id   c1a6a479752aded040341333fd532444
#
_cell.length_a   1.000
_cell.length_b   1.000
_cell.length_c   1.000
_cell.angle_alpha   90.00
_cell.angle_beta   90.00
_cell.angle_gamma   90.00
#
_symmetry.space_group_name_H-M   'P 1'
#
loop_
_entity.id
_entity.type
_entity.pdbx_description
1 polymer ?
#
loop_
_entity_poly.entity_id
_entity_poly.type
_entity_poly.pdbx_seq_one_letter_code
_entity_poly.pdbx_strand_id
1 'polypeptide(L)'
;EYRRQRQMCIRDSYGTTHADYMYGEIPCARVLTQEEIDAGYEKNTGTVIIETFEGKDPMAVPAVLCKNHGPFAWGKDAKEAVHNAVVLEEVAKMALFTEQLKPDVEPAPQRIQDKHYYRKHGANAYYGNKVE
;
A
#
# COMPACT_ATOMS: atom_id res chain seq x y z
N GLU A 1 19.67 8.58 9.58
CA GLU A 1 19.22 8.80 8.20
C GLU A 1 18.26 7.69 7.71
N TYR A 2 18.59 6.44 8.00
CA TYR A 2 17.74 5.28 7.67
C TYR A 2 16.38 5.28 8.39
N ARG A 3 16.31 5.77 9.63
CA ARG A 3 15.06 5.95 10.39
C ARG A 3 14.17 7.07 9.84
N ARG A 4 14.75 8.19 9.38
CA ARG A 4 13.99 9.31 8.80
C ARG A 4 13.39 8.95 7.42
N GLN A 5 14.05 8.11 6.66
CA GLN A 5 13.52 7.63 5.38
C GLN A 5 12.36 6.63 5.56
N ARG A 6 12.36 5.83 6.64
CA ARG A 6 11.20 4.99 7.01
C ARG A 6 9.99 5.82 7.44
N GLN A 7 10.20 6.94 8.13
CA GLN A 7 9.10 7.79 8.61
C GLN A 7 8.33 8.53 7.51
N MET A 8 8.87 8.64 6.29
CA MET A 8 8.17 9.28 5.17
C MET A 8 7.25 8.33 4.38
N CYS A 9 7.31 7.03 4.66
CA CYS A 9 6.44 6.04 4.04
C CYS A 9 6.00 5.04 5.12
N ILE A 10 4.99 5.41 5.92
CA ILE A 10 4.36 4.48 6.86
C ILE A 10 3.50 3.52 6.05
N ARG A 11 3.99 2.30 5.88
CA ARG A 11 3.48 1.32 4.93
C ARG A 11 3.20 -0.05 5.53
N ASP A 12 3.68 -0.29 6.76
CA ASP A 12 3.59 -1.60 7.40
C ASP A 12 2.17 -1.99 7.75
N SER A 13 1.85 -3.26 7.59
CA SER A 13 0.56 -3.83 7.98
C SER A 13 0.55 -4.14 9.47
N TYR A 14 0.03 -3.22 10.28
CA TYR A 14 -0.08 -3.41 11.73
C TYR A 14 -1.40 -4.05 12.16
N GLY A 15 -2.43 -4.00 11.33
CA GLY A 15 -3.76 -4.41 11.74
C GLY A 15 -4.54 -5.17 10.67
N THR A 16 -5.61 -5.79 11.12
CA THR A 16 -6.46 -6.64 10.30
C THR A 16 -7.23 -5.87 9.22
N THR A 17 -7.55 -4.59 9.44
CA THR A 17 -8.17 -3.74 8.41
C THR A 17 -7.25 -3.56 7.21
N HIS A 18 -5.96 -3.30 7.45
CA HIS A 18 -4.97 -3.24 6.36
C HIS A 18 -4.93 -4.58 5.61
N ALA A 19 -4.79 -5.70 6.34
CA ALA A 19 -4.70 -7.04 5.77
C ALA A 19 -5.96 -7.48 5.00
N ASP A 20 -7.13 -6.95 5.34
CA ASP A 20 -8.37 -7.24 4.61
C ASP A 20 -8.38 -6.70 3.17
N TYR A 21 -7.60 -5.67 2.88
CA TYR A 21 -7.61 -4.98 1.58
C TYR A 21 -6.27 -5.02 0.83
N MET A 22 -5.17 -5.15 1.54
CA MET A 22 -3.81 -5.10 0.98
C MET A 22 -2.97 -6.22 1.55
N TYR A 23 -2.37 -7.04 0.68
CA TYR A 23 -1.56 -8.19 1.07
C TYR A 23 -0.11 -7.79 1.32
N GLY A 24 0.18 -7.45 2.57
CA GLY A 24 1.50 -7.03 3.00
C GLY A 24 1.67 -5.51 3.09
N GLU A 25 2.91 -5.07 3.06
CA GLU A 25 3.25 -3.65 3.13
C GLU A 25 2.84 -2.89 1.85
N ILE A 26 2.45 -1.62 2.02
CA ILE A 26 2.24 -0.73 0.89
C ILE A 26 3.61 -0.29 0.36
N PRO A 27 3.93 -0.57 -0.92
CA PRO A 27 5.21 -0.20 -1.49
C PRO A 27 5.45 1.32 -1.49
N CYS A 28 6.71 1.72 -1.35
CA CYS A 28 7.12 3.12 -1.47
C CYS A 28 8.11 3.28 -2.61
N ALA A 29 7.69 3.97 -3.66
CA ALA A 29 8.52 4.27 -4.80
C ALA A 29 9.61 5.29 -4.44
N ARG A 30 10.80 5.11 -5.00
CA ARG A 30 11.95 6.00 -4.81
C ARG A 30 11.69 7.40 -5.37
N VAL A 31 12.51 8.35 -4.99
CA VAL A 31 12.54 9.67 -5.61
C VAL A 31 13.10 9.56 -7.03
N LEU A 32 12.57 10.37 -7.96
CA LEU A 32 13.13 10.52 -9.30
C LEU A 32 14.50 11.20 -9.24
N THR A 33 15.39 10.84 -10.16
CA THR A 33 16.63 11.59 -10.38
C THR A 33 16.36 12.89 -11.13
N GLN A 34 17.34 13.81 -11.16
CA GLN A 34 17.18 15.05 -11.90
C GLN A 34 17.01 14.79 -13.41
N GLU A 35 17.74 13.82 -13.96
CA GLU A 35 17.65 13.43 -15.36
C GLU A 35 16.26 12.88 -15.71
N GLU A 36 15.66 12.10 -14.82
CA GLU A 36 14.30 11.57 -15.00
C GLU A 36 13.24 12.69 -14.97
N ILE A 37 13.43 13.68 -14.09
CA ILE A 37 12.57 14.87 -14.02
C ILE A 37 12.64 15.66 -15.32
N ASP A 38 13.85 15.93 -15.79
CA ASP A 38 14.09 16.74 -16.99
C ASP A 38 13.64 16.03 -18.27
N ALA A 39 13.74 14.69 -18.31
CA ALA A 39 13.32 13.87 -19.44
C ALA A 39 11.79 13.66 -19.54
N GLY A 40 11.04 13.91 -18.47
CA GLY A 40 9.57 13.78 -18.46
C GLY A 40 9.04 13.28 -17.12
N TYR A 41 8.70 14.22 -16.26
CA TYR A 41 8.32 13.99 -14.87
C TYR A 41 7.19 12.98 -14.70
N GLU A 42 6.07 13.19 -15.38
CA GLU A 42 4.87 12.34 -15.23
C GLU A 42 5.12 10.92 -15.74
N LYS A 43 5.78 10.79 -16.88
CA LYS A 43 6.14 9.49 -17.45
C LYS A 43 7.08 8.73 -16.53
N ASN A 44 8.11 9.39 -16.02
CA ASN A 44 9.11 8.76 -15.17
C ASN A 44 8.58 8.45 -13.77
N THR A 45 7.61 9.20 -13.26
CA THR A 45 6.85 8.82 -12.07
C THR A 45 6.15 7.47 -12.28
N GLY A 46 5.48 7.28 -13.43
CA GLY A 46 4.89 5.97 -13.79
C GLY A 46 5.93 4.86 -13.89
N THR A 47 7.10 5.14 -14.50
CA THR A 47 8.19 4.16 -14.60
C THR A 47 8.68 3.70 -13.23
N VAL A 48 8.92 4.62 -12.30
CA VAL A 48 9.38 4.29 -10.94
C VAL A 48 8.33 3.50 -10.15
N ILE A 49 7.05 3.76 -10.39
CA ILE A 49 5.96 2.95 -9.81
C ILE A 49 6.04 1.51 -10.35
N ILE A 50 6.20 1.33 -11.67
CA ILE A 50 6.33 0.00 -12.29
C ILE A 50 7.54 -0.75 -11.73
N GLU A 51 8.70 -0.10 -11.64
CA GLU A 51 9.91 -0.67 -11.03
C GLU A 51 9.64 -1.17 -9.59
N THR A 52 8.89 -0.39 -8.82
CA THR A 52 8.56 -0.71 -7.42
C THR A 52 7.72 -1.98 -7.29
N PHE A 53 6.99 -2.35 -8.35
CA PHE A 53 6.16 -3.56 -8.41
C PHE A 53 6.83 -4.74 -9.11
N GLU A 54 8.10 -4.66 -9.50
CA GLU A 54 8.81 -5.81 -10.07
C GLU A 54 8.75 -7.01 -9.11
N GLY A 55 8.24 -8.15 -9.62
CA GLY A 55 8.05 -9.37 -8.83
C GLY A 55 6.90 -9.35 -7.82
N LYS A 56 6.04 -8.31 -7.84
CA LYS A 56 4.87 -8.18 -6.95
C LYS A 56 3.59 -8.16 -7.78
N ASP A 57 2.50 -8.65 -7.19
CA ASP A 57 1.16 -8.53 -7.78
C ASP A 57 0.56 -7.15 -7.45
N PRO A 58 0.37 -6.26 -8.45
CA PRO A 58 -0.19 -4.94 -8.21
C PRO A 58 -1.68 -4.96 -7.81
N MET A 59 -2.37 -6.09 -8.01
CA MET A 59 -3.76 -6.23 -7.59
C MET A 59 -3.88 -6.75 -6.16
N ALA A 60 -2.84 -7.38 -5.62
CA ALA A 60 -2.80 -7.78 -4.22
C ALA A 60 -2.55 -6.59 -3.29
N VAL A 61 -1.84 -5.55 -3.77
CA VAL A 61 -1.64 -4.27 -3.07
C VAL A 61 -1.93 -3.15 -4.05
N PRO A 62 -3.21 -2.75 -4.26
CA PRO A 62 -3.62 -1.82 -5.30
C PRO A 62 -3.34 -0.35 -4.93
N ALA A 63 -2.16 -0.08 -4.41
CA ALA A 63 -1.72 1.25 -4.01
C ALA A 63 -0.20 1.33 -3.90
N VAL A 64 0.34 2.54 -4.05
CA VAL A 64 1.76 2.86 -3.85
C VAL A 64 1.92 4.25 -3.25
N LEU A 65 2.90 4.40 -2.39
CA LEU A 65 3.34 5.71 -1.92
C LEU A 65 4.52 6.17 -2.77
N CYS A 66 4.45 7.36 -3.34
CA CYS A 66 5.58 7.97 -4.05
C CYS A 66 6.23 9.01 -3.15
N LYS A 67 7.51 8.79 -2.85
CA LYS A 67 8.28 9.66 -1.95
C LYS A 67 8.28 11.09 -2.45
N ASN A 68 7.96 12.05 -1.55
CA ASN A 68 7.84 13.48 -1.83
C ASN A 68 6.75 13.88 -2.84
N HIS A 69 5.87 12.95 -3.24
CA HIS A 69 4.78 13.21 -4.16
C HIS A 69 3.41 12.98 -3.51
N GLY A 70 3.14 11.75 -3.10
CA GLY A 70 1.86 11.33 -2.55
C GLY A 70 1.48 9.91 -2.97
N PRO A 71 0.26 9.47 -2.65
CA PRO A 71 -0.21 8.15 -2.98
C PRO A 71 -0.78 8.06 -4.41
N PHE A 72 -0.67 6.86 -4.98
CA PHE A 72 -1.49 6.42 -6.10
C PHE A 72 -2.26 5.17 -5.69
N ALA A 73 -3.52 5.05 -6.13
CA ALA A 73 -4.33 3.88 -5.92
C ALA A 73 -5.07 3.53 -7.22
N TRP A 74 -5.34 2.25 -7.41
CA TRP A 74 -6.04 1.73 -8.57
C TRP A 74 -7.00 0.61 -8.19
N GLY A 75 -7.72 0.08 -9.16
CA GLY A 75 -8.65 -1.03 -9.02
C GLY A 75 -9.11 -1.49 -10.39
N LYS A 76 -9.92 -2.55 -10.44
CA LYS A 76 -10.50 -3.06 -11.69
C LYS A 76 -11.43 -2.07 -12.39
N ASP A 77 -11.98 -1.12 -11.63
CA ASP A 77 -12.85 -0.04 -12.11
C ASP A 77 -12.68 1.23 -11.25
N ALA A 78 -13.29 2.33 -11.67
CA ALA A 78 -13.20 3.62 -10.99
C ALA A 78 -13.74 3.57 -9.54
N LYS A 79 -14.78 2.80 -9.30
CA LYS A 79 -15.37 2.65 -7.95
C LYS A 79 -14.40 1.97 -7.00
N GLU A 80 -13.77 0.89 -7.45
CA GLU A 80 -12.78 0.17 -6.66
C GLU A 80 -11.51 1.00 -6.44
N ALA A 81 -11.05 1.75 -7.46
CA ALA A 81 -9.91 2.65 -7.31
C ALA A 81 -10.15 3.73 -6.23
N VAL A 82 -11.33 4.35 -6.22
CA VAL A 82 -11.71 5.32 -5.17
C VAL A 82 -11.81 4.64 -3.80
N HIS A 83 -12.40 3.45 -3.74
CA HIS A 83 -12.48 2.68 -2.50
C HIS A 83 -11.07 2.37 -1.94
N ASN A 84 -10.16 1.91 -2.78
CA ASN A 84 -8.77 1.63 -2.40
C ASN A 84 -8.01 2.89 -1.96
N ALA A 85 -8.29 4.04 -2.55
CA ALA A 85 -7.72 5.32 -2.11
C ALA A 85 -8.20 5.70 -0.69
N VAL A 86 -9.49 5.51 -0.39
CA VAL A 86 -10.03 5.74 0.96
C VAL A 86 -9.42 4.78 1.97
N VAL A 87 -9.32 3.50 1.63
CA VAL A 87 -8.68 2.48 2.48
C VAL A 87 -7.23 2.84 2.74
N LEU A 88 -6.48 3.23 1.70
CA LEU A 88 -5.08 3.64 1.82
C LEU A 88 -4.91 4.79 2.83
N GLU A 89 -5.73 5.83 2.73
CA GLU A 89 -5.72 6.98 3.66
C GLU A 89 -5.96 6.55 5.11
N GLU A 90 -6.98 5.71 5.33
CA GLU A 90 -7.33 5.27 6.68
C GLU A 90 -6.30 4.31 7.29
N VAL A 91 -5.75 3.37 6.53
CA VAL A 91 -4.69 2.48 7.05
C VAL A 91 -3.38 3.22 7.31
N ALA A 92 -3.07 4.25 6.52
CA ALA A 92 -1.92 5.11 6.76
C ALA A 92 -2.07 5.91 8.06
N LYS A 93 -3.26 6.46 8.35
CA LYS A 93 -3.56 7.12 9.62
C LYS A 93 -3.45 6.17 10.80
N MET A 94 -4.03 4.96 10.69
CA MET A 94 -3.93 3.94 11.73
C MET A 94 -2.48 3.54 12.00
N ALA A 95 -1.67 3.36 10.97
CA ALA A 95 -0.25 3.06 11.10
C ALA A 95 0.50 4.19 11.80
N LEU A 96 0.27 5.44 11.40
CA LEU A 96 0.87 6.62 12.02
C LEU A 96 0.55 6.69 13.52
N PHE A 97 -0.70 6.55 13.91
CA PHE A 97 -1.10 6.57 15.32
C PHE A 97 -0.53 5.38 16.09
N THR A 98 -0.46 4.21 15.48
CA THR A 98 0.12 3.01 16.09
C THR A 98 1.61 3.23 16.41
N GLU A 99 2.38 3.78 15.48
CA GLU A 99 3.79 4.09 15.68
C GLU A 99 4.01 5.24 16.69
N GLN A 100 3.10 6.22 16.73
CA GLN A 100 3.16 7.28 17.74
C GLN A 100 2.91 6.74 19.14
N LEU A 101 1.97 5.82 19.30
CA LEU A 101 1.66 5.20 20.60
C LEU A 101 2.72 4.17 21.03
N LYS A 102 3.30 3.46 20.09
CA LYS A 102 4.32 2.44 20.31
C LYS A 102 5.36 2.44 19.18
N PRO A 103 6.45 3.20 19.31
CA PRO A 103 7.46 3.32 18.25
C PRO A 103 8.15 2.02 17.83
N ASP A 104 8.16 1.01 18.71
CA ASP A 104 8.78 -0.30 18.46
C ASP A 104 7.73 -1.38 18.15
N VAL A 105 6.59 -1.00 17.58
CA VAL A 105 5.55 -1.95 17.18
C VAL A 105 6.04 -2.82 16.02
N GLU A 106 5.82 -4.12 16.14
CA GLU A 106 6.07 -5.08 15.07
C GLU A 106 4.87 -5.15 14.11
N PRO A 107 5.09 -5.35 12.81
CA PRO A 107 4.01 -5.64 11.86
C PRO A 107 3.16 -6.84 12.29
N ALA A 108 1.91 -6.88 11.84
CA ALA A 108 1.03 -8.01 12.12
C ALA A 108 1.66 -9.32 11.59
N PRO A 109 1.65 -10.41 12.38
CA PRO A 109 2.20 -11.69 11.96
C PRO A 109 1.60 -12.17 10.63
N GLN A 110 2.44 -12.75 9.75
CA GLN A 110 2.03 -13.19 8.42
C GLN A 110 0.76 -14.06 8.44
N ARG A 111 0.65 -15.00 9.40
CA ARG A 111 -0.56 -15.84 9.56
C ARG A 111 -1.85 -15.06 9.79
N ILE A 112 -1.78 -13.87 10.38
CA ILE A 112 -2.94 -12.99 10.58
C ILE A 112 -3.24 -12.25 9.27
N GLN A 113 -2.22 -11.76 8.59
CA GLN A 113 -2.37 -11.12 7.28
C GLN A 113 -3.00 -12.09 6.27
N ASP A 114 -2.48 -13.31 6.17
CA ASP A 114 -3.01 -14.37 5.30
C ASP A 114 -4.48 -14.66 5.61
N LYS A 115 -4.82 -14.86 6.89
CA LYS A 115 -6.19 -15.17 7.32
C LYS A 115 -7.16 -14.08 6.91
N HIS A 116 -6.80 -12.81 7.11
CA HIS A 116 -7.66 -11.67 6.78
C HIS A 116 -7.77 -11.42 5.29
N TYR A 117 -6.66 -11.49 4.57
CA TYR A 117 -6.66 -11.29 3.12
C TYR A 117 -7.46 -12.37 2.41
N TYR A 118 -7.13 -13.64 2.62
CA TYR A 118 -7.75 -14.74 1.88
C TYR A 118 -9.21 -15.02 2.24
N ARG A 119 -9.72 -14.55 3.40
CA ARG A 119 -11.16 -14.64 3.68
C ARG A 119 -12.01 -13.76 2.77
N LYS A 120 -11.41 -12.72 2.16
CA LYS A 120 -12.08 -11.76 1.25
C LYS A 120 -11.65 -11.92 -0.21
N HIS A 121 -10.48 -12.48 -0.47
CA HIS A 121 -9.87 -12.57 -1.78
C HIS A 121 -9.57 -14.02 -2.17
N GLY A 122 -9.69 -14.32 -3.47
CA GLY A 122 -9.39 -15.65 -4.00
C GLY A 122 -10.58 -16.60 -4.04
N ALA A 123 -10.32 -17.83 -4.50
CA ALA A 123 -11.36 -18.83 -4.79
C ALA A 123 -12.16 -19.31 -3.57
N ASN A 124 -11.59 -19.19 -2.37
CA ASN A 124 -12.21 -19.62 -1.11
C ASN A 124 -12.69 -18.45 -0.24
N ALA A 125 -12.86 -17.27 -0.80
CA ALA A 125 -13.34 -16.10 -0.08
C ALA A 125 -14.78 -16.33 0.43
N TYR A 126 -15.01 -16.03 1.71
CA TYR A 126 -16.29 -16.27 2.38
C TYR A 126 -16.82 -15.06 3.15
N TYR A 127 -16.02 -13.98 3.26
CA TYR A 127 -16.37 -12.82 4.05
C TYR A 127 -16.48 -11.55 3.18
N GLY A 128 -17.60 -10.86 3.28
CA GLY A 128 -17.79 -9.54 2.64
C GLY A 128 -18.11 -9.54 1.14
N ASN A 129 -18.16 -10.70 0.48
CA ASN A 129 -18.32 -10.80 -0.98
C ASN A 129 -19.67 -11.37 -1.46
N LYS A 130 -20.66 -11.47 -0.59
CA LYS A 130 -22.04 -11.80 -1.02
C LYS A 130 -22.90 -10.55 -0.95
N VAL A 131 -22.79 -9.72 -2.00
CA VAL A 131 -23.92 -8.92 -2.45
C VAL A 131 -24.44 -9.66 -3.69
N GLU A 132 -25.57 -10.33 -3.53
CA GLU A 132 -26.40 -10.82 -4.62
C GLU A 132 -26.86 -9.65 -5.49
#